data_ce502e5035678ee6c67e02640c11af62
#
_entry.id   ce502e5035678ee6c67e02640c11af62
#
_cell.length_a   1.000
_cell.length_b   1.000
_cell.length_c   1.000
_cell.angle_alpha   90.00
_cell.angle_beta   90.00
_cell.angle_gamma   90.00
#
_symmetry.space_group_name_H-M   'P 1'
#
loop_
_entity.id
_entity.type
_entity.pdbx_description
1 polymer ?
#
loop_
_entity_poly.entity_id
_entity_poly.type
_entity_poly.pdbx_seq_one_letter_code
_entity_poly.pdbx_strand_id
1 'polypeptide(L)'
;MNNSTINIIKASAGTGKTYRLAVEYVRLVLQYGSEINLDSILVLTFTRKATAEIRERIVEHLELLASTADDNMNNNREDLLHAIFNDENKSELSPSEKNNLEAALQKIKTDHQQLQVMTIDSYINNIFRNLINPQRNFGDFEIDEDILEKTLPLLYKFLLDYNSDLFQKVETLLKS
;
A
#
# COMPACT_ATOMS: atom_id res chain seq x y z
N MET A 1 23.20 -9.25 1.49
CA MET A 1 22.38 -9.33 0.26
C MET A 1 20.94 -9.36 0.70
N ASN A 2 20.17 -8.30 0.43
CA ASN A 2 18.76 -8.29 0.77
C ASN A 2 18.02 -9.22 -0.18
N ASN A 3 17.58 -10.37 0.31
CA ASN A 3 16.66 -11.22 -0.42
C ASN A 3 15.29 -10.56 -0.46
N SER A 4 14.99 -9.87 -1.56
CA SER A 4 13.63 -9.40 -1.81
C SER A 4 12.74 -10.60 -2.14
N THR A 5 11.67 -10.80 -1.37
CA THR A 5 10.70 -11.87 -1.57
C THR A 5 9.45 -11.29 -2.22
N ILE A 6 8.98 -11.90 -3.31
CA ILE A 6 7.72 -11.54 -3.97
C ILE A 6 6.68 -12.61 -3.64
N ASN A 7 5.60 -12.20 -2.98
CA ASN A 7 4.45 -13.05 -2.69
C ASN A 7 3.28 -12.67 -3.58
N ILE A 8 2.78 -13.61 -4.38
CA ILE A 8 1.62 -13.41 -5.27
C ILE A 8 0.41 -14.12 -4.68
N ILE A 9 -0.62 -13.33 -4.33
CA ILE A 9 -1.89 -13.86 -3.81
C ILE A 9 -2.96 -13.69 -4.89
N LYS A 10 -3.47 -14.80 -5.41
CA LYS A 10 -4.61 -14.80 -6.34
C LYS A 10 -5.91 -14.81 -5.56
N ALA A 11 -6.79 -13.87 -5.84
CA ALA A 11 -8.10 -13.79 -5.19
C ALA A 11 -9.15 -13.22 -6.15
N SER A 12 -10.31 -13.86 -6.22
CA SER A 12 -11.46 -13.36 -6.99
C SER A 12 -12.16 -12.20 -6.28
N ALA A 13 -13.14 -11.56 -6.94
CA ALA A 13 -13.95 -10.52 -6.31
C ALA A 13 -14.71 -11.10 -5.09
N GLY A 14 -14.77 -10.35 -3.99
CA GLY A 14 -15.47 -10.77 -2.77
C GLY A 14 -14.74 -11.78 -1.88
N THR A 15 -13.51 -12.20 -2.20
CA THR A 15 -12.77 -13.25 -1.46
C THR A 15 -11.88 -12.71 -0.34
N GLY A 16 -12.21 -11.57 0.25
CA GLY A 16 -11.49 -11.06 1.43
C GLY A 16 -10.10 -10.46 1.14
N LYS A 17 -9.83 -9.98 -0.09
CA LYS A 17 -8.55 -9.33 -0.42
C LYS A 17 -8.18 -8.19 0.52
N THR A 18 -9.15 -7.32 0.81
CA THR A 18 -8.99 -6.18 1.72
C THR A 18 -8.66 -6.64 3.13
N TYR A 19 -9.36 -7.66 3.61
CA TYR A 19 -9.07 -8.30 4.90
C TYR A 19 -7.64 -8.85 4.93
N ARG A 20 -7.25 -9.60 3.91
CA ARG A 20 -5.90 -10.20 3.84
C ARG A 20 -4.80 -9.15 3.81
N LEU A 21 -5.00 -8.04 3.09
CA LEU A 21 -4.03 -6.94 3.08
C LEU A 21 -3.89 -6.28 4.46
N ALA A 22 -5.00 -6.07 5.18
CA ALA A 22 -4.96 -5.51 6.53
C ALA A 22 -4.26 -6.48 7.51
N VAL A 23 -4.56 -7.78 7.44
CA VAL A 23 -3.88 -8.81 8.24
C VAL A 23 -2.37 -8.81 7.97
N GLU A 24 -1.95 -8.75 6.71
CA GLU A 24 -0.54 -8.73 6.33
C GLU A 24 0.18 -7.46 6.80
N TYR A 25 -0.49 -6.30 6.72
CA TYR A 25 0.02 -5.06 7.29
C TYR A 25 0.27 -5.18 8.80
N VAL A 26 -0.74 -5.66 9.54
CA VAL A 26 -0.63 -5.85 11.00
C VAL A 26 0.46 -6.85 11.34
N ARG A 27 0.59 -7.94 10.57
CA ARG A 27 1.68 -8.91 10.72
C ARG A 27 3.06 -8.24 10.62
N LEU A 28 3.28 -7.39 9.62
CA LEU A 28 4.54 -6.65 9.45
C LEU A 28 4.80 -5.72 10.63
N VAL A 29 3.79 -5.01 11.11
CA VAL A 29 3.90 -4.12 12.28
C VAL A 29 4.29 -4.91 13.52
N LEU A 30 3.65 -6.04 13.79
CA LEU A 30 3.95 -6.84 14.99
C LEU A 30 5.35 -7.45 14.94
N GLN A 31 5.76 -7.97 13.78
CA GLN A 31 7.05 -8.63 13.62
C GLN A 31 8.25 -7.68 13.58
N TYR A 32 8.08 -6.52 12.93
CA TYR A 32 9.18 -5.62 12.58
C TYR A 32 9.02 -4.19 13.09
N GLY A 33 7.98 -3.89 13.88
CA GLY A 33 7.64 -2.52 14.28
C GLY A 33 8.70 -1.79 15.09
N SER A 34 9.65 -2.51 15.71
CA SER A 34 10.84 -1.91 16.34
C SER A 34 11.95 -1.57 15.35
N GLU A 35 12.00 -2.25 14.19
CA GLU A 35 13.06 -2.12 13.20
C GLU A 35 12.65 -1.23 12.02
N ILE A 36 11.34 -1.15 11.72
CA ILE A 36 10.81 -0.38 10.61
C ILE A 36 9.81 0.68 11.11
N ASN A 37 9.83 1.83 10.45
CA ASN A 37 8.77 2.82 10.66
C ASN A 37 7.49 2.45 9.91
N LEU A 38 6.33 2.88 10.42
CA LEU A 38 5.04 2.64 9.74
C LEU A 38 4.99 3.23 8.32
N ASP A 39 5.67 4.37 8.11
CA ASP A 39 5.80 5.02 6.82
C ASP A 39 6.62 4.24 5.78
N SER A 40 7.36 3.21 6.24
CA SER A 40 8.09 2.29 5.35
C SER A 40 7.21 1.19 4.77
N ILE A 41 5.98 1.02 5.28
CA ILE A 41 5.01 0.04 4.77
C ILE A 41 4.03 0.76 3.83
N LEU A 42 4.17 0.54 2.53
CA LEU A 42 3.32 1.15 1.52
C LEU A 42 2.26 0.17 1.02
N VAL A 43 1.00 0.59 1.06
CA VAL A 43 -0.13 -0.14 0.49
C VAL A 43 -0.75 0.67 -0.63
N LEU A 44 -0.79 0.11 -1.83
CA LEU A 44 -1.36 0.74 -3.01
C LEU A 44 -2.67 0.09 -3.43
N THR A 45 -3.65 0.91 -3.79
CA THR A 45 -4.97 0.50 -4.24
C THR A 45 -5.37 1.22 -5.52
N PHE A 46 -6.41 0.74 -6.20
CA PHE A 46 -6.96 1.43 -7.38
C PHE A 46 -8.01 2.48 -7.02
N THR A 47 -8.69 2.37 -5.89
CA THR A 47 -9.82 3.24 -5.56
C THR A 47 -9.69 3.87 -4.18
N ARG A 48 -10.20 5.10 -4.04
CA ARG A 48 -10.28 5.79 -2.74
C ARG A 48 -11.12 5.01 -1.72
N LYS A 49 -12.17 4.32 -2.19
CA LYS A 49 -13.01 3.49 -1.33
C LYS A 49 -12.22 2.34 -0.72
N ALA A 50 -11.44 1.61 -1.54
CA ALA A 50 -10.57 0.53 -1.05
C ALA A 50 -9.49 1.06 -0.09
N THR A 51 -8.92 2.23 -0.36
CA THR A 51 -7.96 2.89 0.53
C THR A 51 -8.56 3.15 1.91
N ALA A 52 -9.77 3.71 1.98
CA ALA A 52 -10.45 4.00 3.24
C ALA A 52 -10.77 2.71 4.01
N GLU A 53 -11.32 1.70 3.32
CA GLU A 53 -11.65 0.40 3.91
C GLU A 53 -10.41 -0.32 4.49
N ILE A 54 -9.27 -0.29 3.78
CA ILE A 54 -8.05 -0.91 4.28
C ILE A 54 -7.52 -0.18 5.50
N ARG A 55 -7.53 1.15 5.52
CA ARG A 55 -7.11 1.95 6.67
C ARG A 55 -7.94 1.64 7.91
N GLU A 56 -9.26 1.64 7.76
CA GLU A 56 -10.19 1.33 8.84
C GLU A 56 -9.92 -0.06 9.42
N ARG A 57 -9.80 -1.08 8.56
CA ARG A 57 -9.51 -2.45 8.98
C ARG A 57 -8.15 -2.61 9.68
N ILE A 58 -7.13 -1.90 9.24
CA ILE A 58 -5.82 -1.92 9.91
C ILE A 58 -5.97 -1.41 11.35
N VAL A 59 -6.65 -0.27 11.52
CA VAL A 59 -6.87 0.33 12.85
C VAL A 59 -7.72 -0.58 13.73
N GLU A 60 -8.84 -1.10 13.20
CA GLU A 60 -9.71 -2.06 13.91
C GLU A 60 -8.93 -3.30 14.39
N HIS A 61 -8.09 -3.87 13.53
CA HIS A 61 -7.28 -5.05 13.89
C HIS A 61 -6.26 -4.73 14.99
N LEU A 62 -5.58 -3.58 14.90
CA LEU A 62 -4.62 -3.16 15.93
C LEU A 62 -5.32 -2.88 17.27
N GLU A 63 -6.49 -2.23 17.25
CA GLU A 63 -7.29 -1.96 18.45
C GLU A 63 -7.84 -3.24 19.06
N LEU A 64 -8.33 -4.18 18.25
CA LEU A 64 -8.80 -5.49 18.71
C LEU A 64 -7.69 -6.26 19.43
N LEU A 65 -6.44 -6.24 18.89
CA LEU A 65 -5.31 -6.91 19.51
C LEU A 65 -4.86 -6.23 20.81
N ALA A 66 -5.06 -4.93 20.95
CA ALA A 66 -4.71 -4.16 22.14
C ALA A 66 -5.77 -4.21 23.24
N SER A 67 -7.02 -4.58 22.90
CA SER A 67 -8.11 -4.66 23.88
C SER A 67 -7.86 -5.78 24.88
N THR A 68 -8.12 -5.50 26.16
CA THR A 68 -8.23 -6.49 27.23
C THR A 68 -9.68 -6.93 27.28
N ALA A 69 -9.98 -8.12 26.79
CA ALA A 69 -11.27 -8.48 26.25
C ALA A 69 -12.33 -8.93 27.24
N ASP A 70 -13.59 -8.65 26.91
CA ASP A 70 -14.77 -9.44 27.25
C ASP A 70 -14.81 -10.73 26.42
N ASP A 71 -15.43 -11.82 26.94
CA ASP A 71 -15.41 -13.18 26.38
C ASP A 71 -15.76 -13.27 24.87
N ASN A 72 -16.64 -12.41 24.36
CA ASN A 72 -17.00 -12.38 22.94
C ASN A 72 -15.92 -11.75 22.04
N MET A 73 -15.08 -10.88 22.57
CA MET A 73 -13.95 -10.31 21.85
C MET A 73 -12.75 -11.27 21.81
N ASN A 74 -12.64 -12.19 22.74
CA ASN A 74 -11.56 -13.18 22.78
C ASN A 74 -11.55 -14.06 21.53
N ASN A 75 -12.68 -14.59 21.09
CA ASN A 75 -12.76 -15.44 19.91
C ASN A 75 -12.29 -14.68 18.65
N ASN A 76 -12.78 -13.46 18.44
CA ASN A 76 -12.37 -12.65 17.29
C ASN A 76 -10.87 -12.27 17.32
N ARG A 77 -10.34 -12.08 18.53
CA ARG A 77 -8.91 -11.78 18.73
C ARG A 77 -8.04 -13.00 18.44
N GLU A 78 -8.45 -14.20 18.88
CA GLU A 78 -7.77 -15.47 18.59
C GLU A 78 -7.78 -15.77 17.09
N ASP A 79 -8.93 -15.67 16.43
CA ASP A 79 -9.07 -15.85 15.00
C ASP A 79 -8.15 -14.89 14.21
N LEU A 80 -8.05 -13.63 14.67
CA LEU A 80 -7.15 -12.66 14.07
C LEU A 80 -5.68 -13.04 14.29
N LEU A 81 -5.29 -13.49 15.48
CA LEU A 81 -3.93 -13.96 15.75
C LEU A 81 -3.57 -15.16 14.88
N HIS A 82 -4.47 -16.14 14.76
CA HIS A 82 -4.28 -17.28 13.87
C HIS A 82 -4.08 -16.84 12.40
N ALA A 83 -4.88 -15.88 11.94
CA ALA A 83 -4.77 -15.35 10.59
C ALA A 83 -3.45 -14.58 10.34
N ILE A 84 -2.97 -13.82 11.33
CA ILE A 84 -1.73 -13.03 11.25
C ILE A 84 -0.50 -13.93 11.23
N PHE A 85 -0.43 -14.89 12.13
CA PHE A 85 0.75 -15.75 12.30
C PHE A 85 0.68 -17.05 11.49
N ASN A 86 -0.47 -17.36 10.91
CA ASN A 86 -0.76 -18.64 10.26
C ASN A 86 -0.46 -19.83 11.18
N ASP A 87 -0.83 -19.69 12.47
CA ASP A 87 -0.59 -20.63 13.54
C ASP A 87 -1.84 -20.73 14.44
N GLU A 88 -2.52 -21.88 14.40
CA GLU A 88 -3.73 -22.15 15.19
C GLU A 88 -3.47 -22.23 16.71
N ASN A 89 -2.22 -22.35 17.12
CA ASN A 89 -1.86 -22.40 18.54
C ASN A 89 -1.45 -21.01 19.11
N LYS A 90 -1.40 -19.99 18.27
CA LYS A 90 -0.99 -18.63 18.68
C LYS A 90 -2.17 -17.92 19.39
N SER A 91 -2.22 -17.99 20.70
CA SER A 91 -3.27 -17.36 21.54
C SER A 91 -2.85 -16.00 22.11
N GLU A 92 -1.55 -15.70 22.17
CA GLU A 92 -1.04 -14.46 22.77
C GLU A 92 0.10 -13.83 21.97
N LEU A 93 0.22 -12.51 22.12
CA LEU A 93 1.37 -11.75 21.62
C LEU A 93 2.56 -11.87 22.58
N SER A 94 3.75 -12.02 22.02
CA SER A 94 4.99 -11.93 22.77
C SER A 94 5.22 -10.51 23.32
N PRO A 95 6.09 -10.30 24.31
CA PRO A 95 6.38 -8.98 24.82
C PRO A 95 6.86 -7.97 23.76
N SER A 96 7.65 -8.42 22.78
CA SER A 96 8.09 -7.56 21.68
C SER A 96 6.95 -7.17 20.75
N GLU A 97 6.07 -8.10 20.41
CA GLU A 97 4.89 -7.85 19.58
C GLU A 97 3.91 -6.89 20.28
N LYS A 98 3.74 -7.01 21.62
CA LYS A 98 2.93 -6.06 22.40
C LYS A 98 3.53 -4.65 22.37
N ASN A 99 4.84 -4.51 22.55
CA ASN A 99 5.51 -3.22 22.45
C ASN A 99 5.37 -2.60 21.05
N ASN A 100 5.52 -3.40 20.00
CA ASN A 100 5.35 -2.96 18.61
C ASN A 100 3.92 -2.49 18.35
N LEU A 101 2.92 -3.22 18.86
CA LEU A 101 1.50 -2.87 18.77
C LEU A 101 1.20 -1.53 19.45
N GLU A 102 1.66 -1.34 20.69
CA GLU A 102 1.44 -0.11 21.45
C GLU A 102 2.11 1.09 20.77
N ALA A 103 3.35 0.93 20.30
CA ALA A 103 4.07 1.97 19.58
C ALA A 103 3.36 2.35 18.27
N ALA A 104 2.85 1.37 17.53
CA ALA A 104 2.10 1.61 16.30
C ALA A 104 0.79 2.37 16.56
N LEU A 105 0.00 1.94 17.54
CA LEU A 105 -1.24 2.61 17.92
C LEU A 105 -0.99 4.05 18.39
N GLN A 106 0.05 4.29 19.17
CA GLN A 106 0.41 5.63 19.61
C GLN A 106 0.77 6.54 18.42
N LYS A 107 1.56 6.04 17.46
CA LYS A 107 1.91 6.79 16.25
C LYS A 107 0.67 7.12 15.41
N ILE A 108 -0.22 6.15 15.17
CA ILE A 108 -1.44 6.32 14.38
C ILE A 108 -2.40 7.32 15.04
N LYS A 109 -2.54 7.28 16.37
CA LYS A 109 -3.38 8.26 17.12
C LYS A 109 -2.82 9.68 17.07
N THR A 110 -1.51 9.83 17.01
CA THR A 110 -0.85 11.13 16.93
C THR A 110 -0.92 11.71 15.53
N ASP A 111 -0.75 10.87 14.50
CA ASP A 111 -0.75 11.26 13.10
C ASP A 111 -1.30 10.14 12.21
N HIS A 112 -2.53 10.31 11.74
CA HIS A 112 -3.19 9.37 10.83
C HIS A 112 -2.50 9.25 9.47
N GLN A 113 -1.59 10.17 9.11
CA GLN A 113 -0.82 10.11 7.85
C GLN A 113 0.32 9.10 7.89
N GLN A 114 0.66 8.58 9.07
CA GLN A 114 1.67 7.52 9.22
C GLN A 114 1.30 6.23 8.48
N LEU A 115 0.01 5.97 8.27
CA LEU A 115 -0.44 4.86 7.45
C LEU A 115 -0.33 5.21 5.96
N GLN A 116 0.73 4.74 5.31
CA GLN A 116 0.96 4.93 3.87
C GLN A 116 0.06 4.01 3.03
N VAL A 117 -1.25 4.18 3.17
CA VAL A 117 -2.27 3.50 2.36
C VAL A 117 -2.87 4.53 1.41
N MET A 118 -2.68 4.37 0.10
CA MET A 118 -3.11 5.35 -0.88
C MET A 118 -3.44 4.73 -2.23
N THR A 119 -4.04 5.50 -3.12
CA THR A 119 -4.23 5.05 -4.51
C THR A 119 -2.93 5.15 -5.29
N ILE A 120 -2.81 4.33 -6.34
CA ILE A 120 -1.67 4.38 -7.27
C ILE A 120 -1.50 5.79 -7.83
N ASP A 121 -2.59 6.46 -8.25
CA ASP A 121 -2.55 7.82 -8.77
C ASP A 121 -2.01 8.82 -7.74
N SER A 122 -2.47 8.72 -6.48
CA SER A 122 -1.96 9.58 -5.40
C SER A 122 -0.47 9.36 -5.15
N TYR A 123 -0.01 8.10 -5.22
CA TYR A 123 1.41 7.76 -5.05
C TYR A 123 2.26 8.34 -6.17
N ILE A 124 1.84 8.16 -7.43
CA ILE A 124 2.53 8.72 -8.59
C ILE A 124 2.58 10.24 -8.50
N ASN A 125 1.47 10.90 -8.13
CA ASN A 125 1.43 12.34 -7.92
C ASN A 125 2.39 12.81 -6.83
N ASN A 126 2.49 12.07 -5.71
CA ASN A 126 3.44 12.40 -4.65
C ASN A 126 4.89 12.29 -5.13
N ILE A 127 5.22 11.24 -5.88
CA ILE A 127 6.55 11.11 -6.49
C ILE A 127 6.82 12.30 -7.42
N PHE A 128 5.88 12.62 -8.31
CA PHE A 128 6.05 13.71 -9.27
C PHE A 128 6.25 15.05 -8.55
N ARG A 129 5.38 15.38 -7.57
CA ARG A 129 5.46 16.63 -6.81
C ARG A 129 6.78 16.76 -6.04
N ASN A 130 7.22 15.70 -5.39
CA ASN A 130 8.34 15.75 -4.47
C ASN A 130 9.70 15.55 -5.14
N LEU A 131 9.79 14.76 -6.22
CA LEU A 131 11.05 14.42 -6.87
C LEU A 131 11.26 15.17 -8.19
N ILE A 132 10.23 15.35 -8.99
CA ILE A 132 10.36 15.90 -10.36
C ILE A 132 10.10 17.39 -10.37
N ASN A 133 9.02 17.84 -9.74
CA ASN A 133 8.62 19.26 -9.78
C ASN A 133 9.66 20.21 -9.16
N PRO A 134 10.30 19.94 -8.01
CA PRO A 134 11.31 20.83 -7.45
C PRO A 134 12.54 21.03 -8.34
N GLN A 135 12.87 20.03 -9.16
CA GLN A 135 14.04 20.08 -10.04
C GLN A 135 13.78 20.85 -11.35
N ARG A 136 12.51 20.99 -11.76
CA ARG A 136 12.15 21.56 -13.07
C ARG A 136 11.28 22.81 -13.02
N ASN A 137 10.96 23.32 -11.82
CA ASN A 137 10.10 24.51 -11.64
C ASN A 137 8.77 24.42 -12.42
N PHE A 138 8.19 23.24 -12.55
CA PHE A 138 6.83 23.13 -13.02
C PHE A 138 5.92 23.72 -11.94
N GLY A 139 5.12 24.73 -12.28
CA GLY A 139 4.09 25.27 -11.38
C GLY A 139 3.07 24.23 -10.94
N ASP A 140 1.98 24.65 -10.36
CA ASP A 140 0.86 23.73 -10.07
C ASP A 140 0.42 23.03 -11.35
N PHE A 141 0.36 21.69 -11.31
CA PHE A 141 -0.10 20.90 -12.44
C PHE A 141 -1.37 20.14 -12.04
N GLU A 142 -2.28 20.03 -12.98
CA GLU A 142 -3.43 19.15 -12.91
C GLU A 142 -3.19 17.93 -13.82
N ILE A 143 -3.74 16.78 -13.42
CA ILE A 143 -3.77 15.62 -14.30
C ILE A 143 -4.89 15.87 -15.31
N ASP A 144 -4.51 16.13 -16.56
CA ASP A 144 -5.44 16.22 -17.68
C ASP A 144 -5.67 14.79 -18.21
N GLU A 145 -6.88 14.26 -18.06
CA GLU A 145 -7.25 12.92 -18.57
C GLU A 145 -7.16 12.84 -20.09
N ASP A 146 -7.28 13.99 -20.78
CA ASP A 146 -7.18 14.10 -22.24
C ASP A 146 -5.73 14.29 -22.73
N ILE A 147 -4.77 14.29 -21.82
CA ILE A 147 -3.36 14.56 -22.16
C ILE A 147 -2.81 13.54 -23.15
N LEU A 148 -3.29 12.30 -23.09
CA LEU A 148 -2.90 11.23 -24.02
C LEU A 148 -3.28 11.60 -25.47
N GLU A 149 -4.49 12.08 -25.71
CA GLU A 149 -4.94 12.47 -27.05
C GLU A 149 -4.14 13.69 -27.57
N LYS A 150 -3.78 14.63 -26.68
CA LYS A 150 -3.03 15.83 -27.03
C LYS A 150 -1.53 15.57 -27.21
N THR A 151 -0.96 14.69 -26.43
CA THR A 151 0.49 14.44 -26.43
C THR A 151 0.92 13.28 -27.31
N LEU A 152 0.04 12.33 -27.60
CA LEU A 152 0.36 11.22 -28.48
C LEU A 152 0.91 11.67 -29.85
N PRO A 153 0.31 12.65 -30.55
CA PRO A 153 0.83 13.15 -31.82
C PRO A 153 2.21 13.80 -31.68
N LEU A 154 2.45 14.48 -30.55
CA LEU A 154 3.75 15.10 -30.27
C LEU A 154 4.83 14.05 -29.96
N LEU A 155 4.47 13.01 -29.22
CA LEU A 155 5.34 11.87 -28.95
C LEU A 155 5.67 11.11 -30.25
N TYR A 156 4.68 10.87 -31.09
CA TYR A 156 4.89 10.25 -32.40
C TYR A 156 5.86 11.06 -33.27
N LYS A 157 5.66 12.37 -33.33
CA LYS A 157 6.54 13.28 -34.09
C LYS A 157 7.97 13.26 -33.51
N PHE A 158 8.10 13.30 -32.18
CA PHE A 158 9.42 13.23 -31.51
C PHE A 158 10.12 11.89 -31.81
N LEU A 159 9.42 10.77 -31.75
CA LEU A 159 9.99 9.45 -32.04
C LEU A 159 10.43 9.31 -33.51
N LEU A 160 9.65 9.88 -34.44
CA LEU A 160 10.01 9.91 -35.87
C LEU A 160 11.27 10.74 -36.12
N ASP A 161 11.37 11.93 -35.49
CA ASP A 161 12.44 12.86 -35.74
C ASP A 161 13.78 12.46 -35.07
N TYR A 162 13.72 11.76 -33.93
CA TYR A 162 14.89 11.49 -33.09
C TYR A 162 15.27 10.03 -32.91
N ASN A 163 14.36 9.07 -33.13
CA ASN A 163 14.66 7.65 -32.93
C ASN A 163 13.76 6.71 -33.75
N SER A 164 14.12 6.51 -35.00
CA SER A 164 13.37 5.65 -35.93
C SER A 164 13.25 4.17 -35.47
N ASP A 165 14.26 3.64 -34.78
CA ASP A 165 14.25 2.25 -34.27
C ASP A 165 13.24 2.08 -33.13
N LEU A 166 13.15 3.05 -32.23
CA LEU A 166 12.17 3.02 -31.14
C LEU A 166 10.76 3.20 -31.69
N PHE A 167 10.59 4.03 -32.70
CA PHE A 167 9.31 4.22 -33.38
C PHE A 167 8.79 2.90 -33.99
N GLN A 168 9.61 2.17 -34.72
CA GLN A 168 9.23 0.88 -35.31
C GLN A 168 8.84 -0.16 -34.26
N LYS A 169 9.54 -0.20 -33.11
CA LYS A 169 9.20 -1.08 -31.99
C LYS A 169 7.85 -0.75 -31.38
N VAL A 170 7.56 0.53 -31.15
CA VAL A 170 6.29 1.00 -30.62
C VAL A 170 5.14 0.72 -31.61
N GLU A 171 5.34 0.99 -32.91
CA GLU A 171 4.35 0.69 -33.93
C GLU A 171 4.02 -0.82 -34.03
N THR A 172 5.01 -1.68 -33.89
CA THR A 172 4.84 -3.13 -33.89
C THR A 172 4.03 -3.61 -32.69
N LEU A 173 4.26 -3.01 -31.49
CA LEU A 173 3.54 -3.33 -30.27
C LEU A 173 2.08 -2.87 -30.30
N LEU A 174 1.77 -1.76 -30.99
CA LEU A 174 0.41 -1.23 -31.09
C LEU A 174 -0.44 -1.99 -32.13
N LYS A 175 0.17 -2.76 -33.03
CA LYS A 175 -0.50 -3.56 -34.06
C LYS A 175 -0.70 -5.02 -33.63
N SER A 176 -0.16 -5.44 -32.48
CA SER A 176 -0.30 -6.78 -31.91
C SER A 176 -1.46 -6.85 -30.93
#